data_b15d7170471ac875f3c0252b247f7c56
#
_entry.id   b15d7170471ac875f3c0252b247f7c56
#
_cell.length_a   1.000
_cell.length_b   1.000
_cell.length_c   1.000
_cell.angle_alpha   90.00
_cell.angle_beta   90.00
_cell.angle_gamma   90.00
#
_symmetry.space_group_name_H-M   'P 1'
#
loop_
_entity.id
_entity.type
_entity.pdbx_description
1 polymer ?
#
loop_
_entity_poly.entity_id
_entity_poly.type
_entity_poly.pdbx_seq_one_letter_code
_entity_poly.pdbx_strand_id
1 'polypeptide(L)'
;MKKVAIFGSARTNPESDLYKAVEKLGRNISAQGWTVVTGGGPGTMEAANKGAIEGCGGDHLCSIAEAIYLPFEEGVNSYVQEYEKHQTFYSRLKTFAECDAFIVTPGGVGTLLEMALIYQLVQVSHMDKKPIICVGRMWRTLKHWIEEEMLDNGFISSEDMDLIHYVDRFSEATHLLNGLLL
;
A
#
# COMPACT_ATOMS: atom_id res chain seq x y z
N MET A 1 -8.09 15.94 -1.74
CA MET A 1 -7.11 15.42 -0.76
C MET A 1 -6.52 14.14 -1.34
N LYS A 2 -5.21 13.99 -1.35
CA LYS A 2 -4.56 12.80 -1.94
C LYS A 2 -4.75 11.58 -1.03
N LYS A 3 -4.98 10.42 -1.64
CA LYS A 3 -5.14 9.14 -0.99
C LYS A 3 -3.94 8.25 -1.26
N VAL A 4 -3.33 7.69 -0.22
CA VAL A 4 -2.19 6.78 -0.32
C VAL A 4 -2.60 5.41 0.22
N ALA A 5 -2.66 4.40 -0.66
CA ALA A 5 -2.92 3.04 -0.23
C ALA A 5 -1.67 2.40 0.36
N ILE A 6 -1.82 1.68 1.46
CA ILE A 6 -0.75 0.89 2.08
C ILE A 6 -1.19 -0.57 2.14
N PHE A 7 -0.48 -1.42 1.40
CA PHE A 7 -0.69 -2.86 1.36
C PHE A 7 0.32 -3.59 2.25
N GLY A 8 -0.12 -4.60 2.97
CA GLY A 8 0.77 -5.36 3.84
C GLY A 8 0.07 -6.48 4.61
N SER A 9 0.83 -7.16 5.47
CA SER A 9 0.38 -8.36 6.17
C SER A 9 -0.54 -8.07 7.35
N ALA A 10 -1.67 -8.76 7.43
CA ALA A 10 -2.50 -8.82 8.63
C ALA A 10 -1.83 -9.54 9.81
N ARG A 11 -0.71 -10.25 9.58
CA ARG A 11 0.01 -11.03 10.60
C ARG A 11 1.22 -10.34 11.18
N THR A 12 1.45 -9.07 10.87
CA THR A 12 2.57 -8.29 11.43
C THR A 12 2.37 -8.11 12.92
N ASN A 13 3.37 -8.54 13.69
CA ASN A 13 3.33 -8.42 15.15
C ASN A 13 3.45 -6.93 15.56
N PRO A 14 2.58 -6.41 16.44
CA PRO A 14 2.64 -5.03 16.94
C PRO A 14 3.96 -4.62 17.59
N GLU A 15 4.70 -5.56 18.17
CA GLU A 15 6.01 -5.28 18.78
C GLU A 15 7.17 -5.27 17.77
N SER A 16 6.92 -5.65 16.49
CA SER A 16 7.97 -5.75 15.48
C SER A 16 8.44 -4.39 14.98
N ASP A 17 9.69 -4.36 14.48
CA ASP A 17 10.24 -3.17 13.83
C ASP A 17 9.46 -2.79 12.56
N LEU A 18 8.90 -3.79 11.87
CA LEU A 18 8.04 -3.55 10.70
C LEU A 18 6.78 -2.77 11.09
N TYR A 19 6.09 -3.17 12.17
CA TYR A 19 4.90 -2.46 12.65
C TYR A 19 5.22 -1.01 12.99
N LYS A 20 6.28 -0.77 13.78
CA LYS A 20 6.74 0.57 14.18
C LYS A 20 7.13 1.44 12.98
N ALA A 21 7.78 0.83 11.99
CA ALA A 21 8.17 1.53 10.77
C ALA A 21 6.95 1.94 9.91
N VAL A 22 5.94 1.08 9.81
CA VAL A 22 4.70 1.37 9.09
C VAL A 22 3.83 2.39 9.85
N GLU A 23 3.77 2.33 11.17
CA GLU A 23 3.11 3.35 12.00
C GLU A 23 3.74 4.73 11.75
N LYS A 24 5.08 4.82 11.74
CA LYS A 24 5.80 6.05 11.40
C LYS A 24 5.51 6.52 9.97
N LEU A 25 5.41 5.59 9.00
CA LEU A 25 5.04 5.90 7.62
C LEU A 25 3.64 6.53 7.56
N GLY A 26 2.64 5.91 8.18
CA GLY A 26 1.27 6.43 8.24
C GLY A 26 1.21 7.83 8.83
N ARG A 27 1.95 8.07 9.94
CA ARG A 27 2.08 9.38 10.56
C ARG A 27 2.67 10.43 9.60
N ASN A 28 3.72 10.09 8.88
CA ASN A 28 4.35 11.00 7.94
C ASN A 28 3.43 11.35 6.75
N ILE A 29 2.65 10.40 6.26
CA ILE A 29 1.70 10.59 5.16
C ILE A 29 0.58 11.54 5.60
N SER A 30 -0.05 11.29 6.74
CA SER A 30 -1.17 12.12 7.22
C SER A 30 -0.72 13.52 7.64
N ALA A 31 0.51 13.69 8.14
CA ALA A 31 1.10 14.99 8.43
C ALA A 31 1.29 15.89 7.18
N GLN A 32 1.25 15.32 5.96
CA GLN A 32 1.21 16.07 4.69
C GLN A 32 -0.22 16.50 4.29
N GLY A 33 -1.23 16.22 5.11
CA GLY A 33 -2.63 16.44 4.78
C GLY A 33 -3.22 15.37 3.85
N TRP A 34 -2.59 14.20 3.72
CA TRP A 34 -3.04 13.11 2.87
C TRP A 34 -3.76 12.02 3.68
N THR A 35 -4.63 11.28 3.03
CA THR A 35 -5.38 10.18 3.62
C THR A 35 -4.66 8.86 3.41
N VAL A 36 -4.45 8.11 4.48
CA VAL A 36 -4.00 6.71 4.44
C VAL A 36 -5.20 5.81 4.18
N VAL A 37 -5.09 4.92 3.21
CA VAL A 37 -6.10 3.91 2.86
C VAL A 37 -5.52 2.52 3.05
N THR A 38 -6.20 1.67 3.81
CA THR A 38 -5.79 0.28 4.04
C THR A 38 -6.94 -0.70 3.85
N GLY A 39 -6.68 -2.00 4.05
CA GLY A 39 -7.74 -3.01 4.12
C GLY A 39 -8.50 -3.05 5.45
N GLY A 40 -8.13 -2.24 6.44
CA GLY A 40 -8.80 -2.12 7.73
C GLY A 40 -8.52 -3.24 8.73
N GLY A 41 -7.78 -4.29 8.36
CA GLY A 41 -7.45 -5.41 9.24
C GLY A 41 -6.36 -5.08 10.28
N PRO A 42 -5.89 -6.11 11.00
CA PRO A 42 -4.80 -6.00 11.97
C PRO A 42 -3.42 -5.89 11.30
N GLY A 43 -2.37 -5.87 12.10
CA GLY A 43 -0.98 -5.92 11.66
C GLY A 43 -0.54 -4.65 10.93
N THR A 44 -0.02 -4.78 9.72
CA THR A 44 0.46 -3.64 8.93
C THR A 44 -0.63 -2.59 8.66
N MET A 45 -1.86 -3.03 8.39
CA MET A 45 -2.99 -2.13 8.15
C MET A 45 -3.33 -1.31 9.39
N GLU A 46 -3.39 -1.95 10.55
CA GLU A 46 -3.58 -1.27 11.84
C GLU A 46 -2.45 -0.29 12.13
N ALA A 47 -1.19 -0.70 11.94
CA ALA A 47 -0.04 0.18 12.13
C ALA A 47 -0.14 1.46 11.28
N ALA A 48 -0.51 1.32 10.01
CA ALA A 48 -0.67 2.44 9.09
C ALA A 48 -1.81 3.39 9.52
N ASN A 49 -2.98 2.82 9.86
CA ASN A 49 -4.13 3.60 10.35
C ASN A 49 -3.83 4.31 11.67
N LYS A 50 -3.18 3.62 12.63
CA LYS A 50 -2.74 4.20 13.89
C LYS A 50 -1.81 5.40 13.67
N GLY A 51 -0.79 5.21 12.88
CA GLY A 51 0.13 6.30 12.52
C GLY A 51 -0.57 7.47 11.84
N ALA A 52 -1.54 7.19 10.96
CA ALA A 52 -2.32 8.23 10.30
C ALA A 52 -3.09 9.11 11.29
N ILE A 53 -3.77 8.51 12.26
CA ILE A 53 -4.47 9.25 13.33
C ILE A 53 -3.50 10.11 14.15
N GLU A 54 -2.34 9.57 14.48
CA GLU A 54 -1.33 10.31 15.25
C GLU A 54 -0.71 11.50 14.48
N GLY A 55 -0.66 11.39 13.15
CA GLY A 55 -0.05 12.43 12.30
C GLY A 55 -0.99 13.56 11.90
N CYS A 56 -2.29 13.29 11.81
CA CYS A 56 -3.25 14.29 11.32
C CYS A 56 -3.79 15.25 12.39
N GLY A 57 -3.56 14.97 13.66
CA GLY A 57 -4.03 15.84 14.76
C GLY A 57 -5.56 16.03 14.83
N GLY A 58 -6.33 15.28 14.05
CA GLY A 58 -7.81 15.40 13.98
C GLY A 58 -8.33 16.42 12.99
N ASP A 59 -7.45 17.06 12.22
CA ASP A 59 -7.83 18.19 11.34
C ASP A 59 -8.51 17.76 10.03
N HIS A 60 -8.43 16.50 9.65
CA HIS A 60 -9.01 15.98 8.40
C HIS A 60 -9.28 14.47 8.46
N LEU A 61 -9.97 13.94 7.45
CA LEU A 61 -10.15 12.51 7.25
C LEU A 61 -8.83 11.88 6.78
N CYS A 62 -8.10 11.26 7.70
CA CYS A 62 -6.73 10.79 7.45
C CYS A 62 -6.57 9.26 7.45
N SER A 63 -7.59 8.52 7.85
CA SER A 63 -7.53 7.06 8.03
C SER A 63 -8.82 6.41 7.53
N ILE A 64 -8.73 5.73 6.36
CA ILE A 64 -9.86 5.06 5.69
C ILE A 64 -9.53 3.57 5.51
N ALA A 65 -10.57 2.74 5.50
CA ALA A 65 -10.43 1.33 5.16
C ALA A 65 -11.37 0.87 4.04
N GLU A 66 -10.80 0.13 3.10
CA GLU A 66 -11.51 -0.69 2.12
C GLU A 66 -11.56 -2.13 2.64
N ALA A 67 -12.53 -2.40 3.51
CA ALA A 67 -12.68 -3.70 4.16
C ALA A 67 -13.35 -4.72 3.23
N ILE A 68 -13.21 -6.01 3.56
CA ILE A 68 -13.88 -7.09 2.83
C ILE A 68 -14.58 -8.03 3.81
N TYR A 69 -15.69 -8.61 3.38
CA TYR A 69 -16.33 -9.69 4.14
C TYR A 69 -15.47 -10.94 4.05
N LEU A 70 -14.80 -11.29 5.16
CA LEU A 70 -14.10 -12.57 5.32
C LEU A 70 -14.77 -13.38 6.43
N PRO A 71 -14.84 -14.73 6.30
CA PRO A 71 -15.51 -15.57 7.29
C PRO A 71 -14.91 -15.52 8.70
N PHE A 72 -13.70 -14.97 8.82
CA PHE A 72 -12.90 -15.00 10.05
C PHE A 72 -12.53 -13.61 10.58
N GLU A 73 -13.02 -12.51 9.95
CA GLU A 73 -12.69 -11.15 10.37
C GLU A 73 -13.95 -10.40 10.81
N GLU A 74 -13.95 -9.97 12.07
CA GLU A 74 -15.01 -9.14 12.65
C GLU A 74 -14.55 -7.67 12.67
N GLY A 75 -15.08 -6.88 11.72
CA GLY A 75 -14.92 -5.42 11.74
C GLY A 75 -13.58 -4.91 11.18
N VAL A 76 -13.29 -3.64 11.45
CA VAL A 76 -12.05 -2.95 11.12
C VAL A 76 -11.29 -2.58 12.39
N ASN A 77 -10.00 -2.28 12.28
CA ASN A 77 -9.19 -1.85 13.44
C ASN A 77 -9.68 -0.49 14.00
N SER A 78 -9.39 -0.23 15.26
CA SER A 78 -9.91 0.92 16.01
C SER A 78 -9.42 2.30 15.55
N TYR A 79 -8.44 2.35 14.65
CA TYR A 79 -7.86 3.59 14.12
C TYR A 79 -8.44 4.01 12.78
N VAL A 80 -9.43 3.29 12.26
CA VAL A 80 -10.15 3.63 11.04
C VAL A 80 -11.25 4.64 11.37
N GLN A 81 -11.28 5.77 10.66
CA GLN A 81 -12.32 6.82 10.82
C GLN A 81 -13.54 6.53 9.95
N GLU A 82 -13.32 6.10 8.71
CA GLU A 82 -14.38 5.72 7.76
C GLU A 82 -13.98 4.44 7.03
N TYR A 83 -14.96 3.62 6.66
CA TYR A 83 -14.70 2.43 5.87
C TYR A 83 -15.86 2.07 4.95
N GLU A 84 -15.52 1.45 3.82
CA GLU A 84 -16.44 0.72 2.98
C GLU A 84 -16.20 -0.79 3.14
N LYS A 85 -17.27 -1.59 3.18
CA LYS A 85 -17.18 -3.05 3.31
C LYS A 85 -17.65 -3.74 2.04
N HIS A 86 -16.69 -4.29 1.30
CA HIS A 86 -16.89 -4.91 0.00
C HIS A 86 -17.33 -6.37 0.11
N GLN A 87 -18.24 -6.79 -0.79
CA GLN A 87 -18.70 -8.17 -0.90
C GLN A 87 -17.70 -9.07 -1.66
N THR A 88 -16.88 -8.48 -2.52
CA THR A 88 -15.95 -9.21 -3.39
C THR A 88 -14.57 -8.56 -3.39
N PHE A 89 -13.53 -9.35 -3.63
CA PHE A 89 -12.18 -8.81 -3.87
C PHE A 89 -12.16 -7.86 -5.07
N TYR A 90 -12.95 -8.13 -6.09
CA TYR A 90 -13.01 -7.30 -7.29
C TYR A 90 -13.46 -5.86 -6.99
N SER A 91 -14.57 -5.69 -6.25
CA SER A 91 -15.04 -4.35 -5.88
C SER A 91 -14.03 -3.61 -5.01
N ARG A 92 -13.43 -4.30 -4.02
CA ARG A 92 -12.40 -3.74 -3.14
C ARG A 92 -11.16 -3.27 -3.90
N LEU A 93 -10.64 -4.11 -4.78
CA LEU A 93 -9.46 -3.79 -5.58
C LEU A 93 -9.70 -2.61 -6.53
N LYS A 94 -10.93 -2.48 -7.07
CA LYS A 94 -11.32 -1.33 -7.88
C LYS A 94 -11.22 -0.03 -7.09
N THR A 95 -11.70 0.00 -5.84
CA THR A 95 -11.62 1.19 -4.97
C THR A 95 -10.18 1.54 -4.61
N PHE A 96 -9.33 0.55 -4.34
CA PHE A 96 -7.90 0.81 -4.15
C PHE A 96 -7.25 1.47 -5.37
N ALA A 97 -7.62 1.07 -6.58
CA ALA A 97 -7.07 1.66 -7.80
C ALA A 97 -7.37 3.17 -7.97
N GLU A 98 -8.34 3.71 -7.22
CA GLU A 98 -8.65 5.14 -7.19
C GLU A 98 -7.67 5.97 -6.37
N CYS A 99 -6.82 5.35 -5.53
CA CYS A 99 -5.79 6.05 -4.77
C CYS A 99 -4.75 6.72 -5.67
N ASP A 100 -4.08 7.75 -5.13
CA ASP A 100 -3.10 8.56 -5.86
C ASP A 100 -1.69 7.94 -5.84
N ALA A 101 -1.40 7.08 -4.86
CA ALA A 101 -0.15 6.34 -4.74
C ALA A 101 -0.32 5.06 -3.93
N PHE A 102 0.63 4.15 -4.06
CA PHE A 102 0.61 2.82 -3.45
C PHE A 102 1.95 2.51 -2.78
N ILE A 103 1.91 2.16 -1.50
CA ILE A 103 3.07 1.65 -0.78
C ILE A 103 2.82 0.19 -0.43
N VAL A 104 3.74 -0.65 -0.87
CA VAL A 104 3.66 -2.10 -0.70
C VAL A 104 4.71 -2.53 0.31
N THR A 105 4.27 -2.87 1.51
CA THR A 105 5.13 -3.36 2.58
C THR A 105 5.30 -4.88 2.49
N PRO A 106 6.22 -5.50 3.23
CA PRO A 106 6.28 -6.96 3.29
C PRO A 106 4.93 -7.58 3.68
N GLY A 107 4.48 -8.57 2.90
CA GLY A 107 3.17 -9.15 3.09
C GLY A 107 2.98 -10.52 2.45
N GLY A 108 1.77 -11.04 2.51
CA GLY A 108 1.40 -12.34 1.96
C GLY A 108 0.79 -12.27 0.56
N VAL A 109 0.04 -13.32 0.21
CA VAL A 109 -0.61 -13.47 -1.11
C VAL A 109 -1.59 -12.32 -1.41
N GLY A 110 -2.32 -11.83 -0.40
CA GLY A 110 -3.22 -10.68 -0.57
C GLY A 110 -2.47 -9.41 -0.98
N THR A 111 -1.34 -9.14 -0.32
CA THR A 111 -0.47 -8.00 -0.64
C THR A 111 0.14 -8.12 -2.04
N LEU A 112 0.53 -9.34 -2.43
CA LEU A 112 1.01 -9.62 -3.79
C LEU A 112 -0.09 -9.38 -4.83
N LEU A 113 -1.32 -9.83 -4.56
CA LEU A 113 -2.48 -9.59 -5.43
C LEU A 113 -2.76 -8.10 -5.63
N GLU A 114 -2.78 -7.34 -4.54
CA GLU A 114 -3.02 -5.88 -4.57
C GLU A 114 -1.95 -5.18 -5.40
N MET A 115 -0.69 -5.48 -5.16
CA MET A 115 0.45 -4.93 -5.92
C MET A 115 0.39 -5.31 -7.40
N ALA A 116 0.18 -6.60 -7.71
CA ALA A 116 0.16 -7.10 -9.08
C ALA A 116 -0.98 -6.49 -9.90
N LEU A 117 -2.16 -6.30 -9.28
CA LEU A 117 -3.28 -5.63 -9.95
C LEU A 117 -2.93 -4.19 -10.34
N ILE A 118 -2.42 -3.40 -9.38
CA ILE A 118 -2.07 -1.99 -9.63
C ILE A 118 -0.99 -1.90 -10.71
N TYR A 119 0.04 -2.76 -10.62
CA TYR A 119 1.09 -2.84 -11.63
C TYR A 119 0.51 -3.14 -13.03
N GLN A 120 -0.37 -4.15 -13.13
CA GLN A 120 -1.01 -4.52 -14.40
C GLN A 120 -1.86 -3.38 -14.97
N LEU A 121 -2.66 -2.70 -14.14
CA LEU A 121 -3.52 -1.60 -14.59
C LEU A 121 -2.71 -0.42 -15.17
N VAL A 122 -1.59 -0.10 -14.55
CA VAL A 122 -0.68 0.95 -15.05
C VAL A 122 0.03 0.48 -16.32
N GLN A 123 0.53 -0.75 -16.36
CA GLN A 123 1.25 -1.32 -17.49
C GLN A 123 0.43 -1.29 -18.78
N VAL A 124 -0.86 -1.66 -18.70
CA VAL A 124 -1.75 -1.67 -19.88
C VAL A 124 -2.49 -0.35 -20.11
N SER A 125 -2.10 0.72 -19.41
CA SER A 125 -2.72 2.06 -19.50
C SER A 125 -4.23 2.08 -19.21
N HIS A 126 -4.72 1.15 -18.41
CA HIS A 126 -6.08 1.20 -17.83
C HIS A 126 -6.17 2.15 -16.64
N MET A 127 -5.04 2.57 -16.13
CA MET A 127 -4.88 3.58 -15.09
C MET A 127 -3.69 4.47 -15.43
N ASP A 128 -3.79 5.76 -15.11
CA ASP A 128 -2.66 6.67 -15.25
C ASP A 128 -1.46 6.22 -14.40
N LYS A 129 -0.26 6.60 -14.79
CA LYS A 129 0.95 6.31 -14.01
C LYS A 129 0.84 6.97 -12.65
N LYS A 130 0.84 6.16 -11.61
CA LYS A 130 0.82 6.55 -10.20
C LYS A 130 2.01 5.92 -9.48
N PRO A 131 2.58 6.53 -8.44
CA PRO A 131 3.68 5.94 -7.69
C PRO A 131 3.30 4.58 -7.09
N ILE A 132 4.08 3.54 -7.42
CA ILE A 132 4.03 2.22 -6.78
C ILE A 132 5.39 2.02 -6.10
N ILE A 133 5.42 2.00 -4.77
CA ILE A 133 6.66 1.93 -4.00
C ILE A 133 6.68 0.65 -3.17
N CYS A 134 7.50 -0.30 -3.55
CA CYS A 134 7.71 -1.56 -2.86
C CYS A 134 8.87 -1.43 -1.85
N VAL A 135 8.61 -1.69 -0.57
CA VAL A 135 9.57 -1.48 0.52
C VAL A 135 10.08 -2.80 1.08
N GLY A 136 11.39 -2.98 1.04
CA GLY A 136 12.09 -4.07 1.73
C GLY A 136 12.57 -5.20 0.82
N ARG A 137 13.44 -6.02 1.39
CA ARG A 137 14.16 -7.11 0.71
C ARG A 137 13.25 -8.08 -0.05
N MET A 138 12.07 -8.39 0.50
CA MET A 138 11.12 -9.31 -0.12
C MET A 138 10.80 -8.90 -1.56
N TRP A 139 10.55 -7.62 -1.79
CA TRP A 139 10.19 -7.10 -3.10
C TRP A 139 11.36 -7.01 -4.06
N ARG A 140 12.58 -6.82 -3.57
CA ARG A 140 13.78 -6.93 -4.43
C ARG A 140 13.99 -8.33 -4.95
N THR A 141 13.68 -9.36 -4.16
CA THR A 141 13.72 -10.74 -4.63
C THR A 141 12.70 -10.98 -5.74
N LEU A 142 11.49 -10.42 -5.60
CA LEU A 142 10.49 -10.48 -6.67
C LEU A 142 10.92 -9.69 -7.91
N LYS A 143 11.51 -8.49 -7.74
CA LYS A 143 12.07 -7.71 -8.83
C LYS A 143 13.07 -8.54 -9.65
N HIS A 144 14.01 -9.18 -8.96
CA HIS A 144 15.01 -10.03 -9.62
C HIS A 144 14.38 -11.19 -10.39
N TRP A 145 13.39 -11.85 -9.80
CA TRP A 145 12.61 -12.88 -10.50
C TRP A 145 11.88 -12.33 -11.73
N ILE A 146 11.29 -11.15 -11.66
CA ILE A 146 10.64 -10.48 -12.82
C ILE A 146 11.67 -10.15 -13.91
N GLU A 147 12.86 -9.68 -13.52
CA GLU A 147 13.96 -9.41 -14.46
C GLU A 147 14.38 -10.68 -15.22
N GLU A 148 14.68 -11.76 -14.49
CA GLU A 148 15.17 -13.01 -15.09
C GLU A 148 14.10 -13.76 -15.89
N GLU A 149 12.87 -13.82 -15.37
CA GLU A 149 11.83 -14.70 -15.93
C GLU A 149 10.86 -13.96 -16.87
N MET A 150 10.66 -12.66 -16.72
CA MET A 150 9.73 -11.92 -17.56
C MET A 150 10.44 -10.99 -18.55
N LEU A 151 11.40 -10.17 -18.09
CA LEU A 151 12.08 -9.22 -18.96
C LEU A 151 13.05 -9.91 -19.92
N ASP A 152 13.92 -10.79 -19.42
CA ASP A 152 14.92 -11.49 -20.26
C ASP A 152 14.26 -12.42 -21.29
N ASN A 153 13.04 -12.91 -21.00
CA ASN A 153 12.26 -13.71 -21.95
C ASN A 153 11.33 -12.86 -22.86
N GLY A 154 11.35 -11.54 -22.74
CA GLY A 154 10.59 -10.64 -23.59
C GLY A 154 9.08 -10.63 -23.33
N PHE A 155 8.63 -11.06 -22.14
CA PHE A 155 7.20 -11.01 -21.75
C PHE A 155 6.78 -9.64 -21.27
N ILE A 156 7.73 -8.80 -20.84
CA ILE A 156 7.56 -7.40 -20.49
C ILE A 156 8.72 -6.57 -21.08
N SER A 157 8.57 -5.24 -21.09
CA SER A 157 9.60 -4.31 -21.55
C SER A 157 10.41 -3.71 -20.38
N SER A 158 11.52 -3.03 -20.67
CA SER A 158 12.27 -2.26 -19.66
C SER A 158 11.46 -1.14 -19.06
N GLU A 159 10.59 -0.50 -19.84
CA GLU A 159 9.70 0.56 -19.40
C GLU A 159 8.67 0.04 -18.38
N ASP A 160 8.28 -1.23 -18.47
CA ASP A 160 7.40 -1.86 -17.49
C ASP A 160 8.09 -2.02 -16.13
N MET A 161 9.39 -2.29 -16.12
CA MET A 161 10.18 -2.38 -14.88
C MET A 161 10.25 -1.03 -14.15
N ASP A 162 10.22 0.08 -14.85
CA ASP A 162 10.28 1.43 -14.30
C ASP A 162 8.97 1.89 -13.64
N LEU A 163 7.90 1.11 -13.77
CA LEU A 163 6.61 1.42 -13.15
C LEU A 163 6.59 1.19 -11.65
N ILE A 164 7.52 0.40 -11.11
CA ILE A 164 7.62 0.10 -9.68
C ILE A 164 8.95 0.62 -9.13
N HIS A 165 8.87 1.40 -8.08
CA HIS A 165 10.03 1.82 -7.29
C HIS A 165 10.32 0.83 -6.17
N TYR A 166 11.53 0.30 -6.12
CA TYR A 166 11.97 -0.63 -5.08
C TYR A 166 12.95 0.06 -4.14
N VAL A 167 12.61 0.14 -2.87
CA VAL A 167 13.43 0.76 -1.83
C VAL A 167 13.65 -0.18 -0.65
N ASP A 168 14.71 0.04 0.12
CA ASP A 168 15.04 -0.83 1.26
C ASP A 168 14.41 -0.37 2.56
N ARG A 169 14.27 0.95 2.72
CA ARG A 169 13.86 1.56 3.97
C ARG A 169 12.59 2.40 3.81
N PHE A 170 11.77 2.42 4.84
CA PHE A 170 10.55 3.23 4.89
C PHE A 170 10.83 4.74 4.81
N SER A 171 12.02 5.21 5.27
CA SER A 171 12.44 6.60 5.10
C SER A 171 12.66 6.98 3.63
N GLU A 172 13.18 6.06 2.82
CA GLU A 172 13.34 6.24 1.38
C GLU A 172 11.97 6.30 0.69
N ALA A 173 11.05 5.40 1.08
CA ALA A 173 9.68 5.41 0.56
C ALA A 173 8.97 6.74 0.87
N THR A 174 9.09 7.27 2.08
CA THR A 174 8.51 8.56 2.46
C THR A 174 9.10 9.70 1.62
N HIS A 175 10.42 9.73 1.45
CA HIS A 175 11.09 10.77 0.67
C HIS A 175 10.66 10.73 -0.80
N LEU A 176 10.65 9.54 -1.39
CA LEU A 176 10.25 9.32 -2.77
C LEU A 176 8.77 9.69 -2.99
N LEU A 177 7.89 9.26 -2.09
CA LEU A 177 6.46 9.58 -2.14
C LEU A 177 6.23 11.09 -2.14
N ASN A 178 6.92 11.83 -1.26
CA ASN A 178 6.83 13.30 -1.21
C ASN A 178 7.29 13.94 -2.52
N GLY A 179 8.39 13.46 -3.09
CA GLY A 179 8.89 13.99 -4.36
C GLY A 179 8.00 13.70 -5.58
N LEU A 180 7.20 12.63 -5.54
CA LEU A 180 6.31 12.24 -6.64
C LEU A 180 4.89 12.80 -6.52
N LEU A 181 4.46 13.17 -5.30
CA LEU A 181 3.10 13.66 -5.05
C LEU A 181 3.00 15.16 -4.80
N LEU A 182 4.08 15.85 -4.46
CA LEU A 182 4.11 17.31 -4.30
C LEU A 182 4.33 17.99 -5.64
#